data_d403f8a116af1d21b6403242e40ecfb2
#
_entry.id   d403f8a116af1d21b6403242e40ecfb2
#
_cell.length_a   1.000
_cell.length_b   1.000
_cell.length_c   1.000
_cell.angle_alpha   90.00
_cell.angle_beta   90.00
_cell.angle_gamma   90.00
#
_symmetry.space_group_name_H-M   'P 1'
#
loop_
_entity.id
_entity.type
_entity.pdbx_description
1 polymer ?
#
loop_
_entity_poly.entity_id
_entity_poly.type
_entity_poly.pdbx_seq_one_letter_code
_entity_poly.pdbx_strand_id
1 'polypeptide(L)'
;MEAGHGSMLLVYAVIAIALLILLITRYKVYPFLVLIIVSLLLGLVSGMPMATIVKSFETGNGNTLGHIAIVVGLGTMLGKMMAESGGAERIATTLIDKFGEKNIHWAMMVVAIIVGLPVFFEVGFVLLIPIAFNVARRTNKSLLLVGLPMVAGLSVVHGLIPPHPAAMLAVQQYHADIGKTIAYGLIVGIPTAIVAGPLFALMISRAIKLPKENALASQFLGAAGGEGKDGANPSAAKRELPSFGITLFTVLLPVILMLVGSWADLVFAPKTLPNDLLRFFGNSDVALLTAVLVSFWTFGARRGFTRDQIQKFCGECLAPIAGITLIVGAGGGFGRVLMDSGISKEIVNAATSVHMSPLLFGWLVAALIRLATGSATVAMTTACGIVAPIAAAGAVQVRPELLVLATGSGSLIFSHVNDGGFWLIKEYFGMTVGQTFKTWSLLETIISLMGLGLTFALAAVV
;
A
#
# COMPACT_ATOMS: atom_id res chain seq x y z
N MET A 1 -41.05 17.01 2.73
CA MET A 1 -39.97 17.75 2.06
C MET A 1 -38.58 17.17 2.36
N GLU A 2 -38.33 16.63 3.55
CA GLU A 2 -37.01 16.05 3.92
C GLU A 2 -36.61 14.81 3.09
N ALA A 3 -37.54 13.90 2.81
CA ALA A 3 -37.24 12.68 2.05
C ALA A 3 -36.82 12.95 0.58
N GLY A 4 -37.32 14.04 -0.03
CA GLY A 4 -36.90 14.45 -1.38
C GLY A 4 -35.52 15.08 -1.43
N HIS A 5 -35.10 15.75 -0.36
CA HIS A 5 -33.78 16.37 -0.29
C HIS A 5 -32.66 15.33 -0.09
N GLY A 6 -32.89 14.32 0.75
CA GLY A 6 -31.93 13.24 0.97
C GLY A 6 -31.66 12.39 -0.28
N SER A 7 -32.70 12.05 -1.05
CA SER A 7 -32.54 11.31 -2.31
C SER A 7 -31.76 12.11 -3.36
N MET A 8 -31.94 13.44 -3.42
CA MET A 8 -31.15 14.31 -4.32
C MET A 8 -29.68 14.35 -3.93
N LEU A 9 -29.36 14.39 -2.64
CA LEU A 9 -27.95 14.34 -2.17
C LEU A 9 -27.25 13.05 -2.59
N LEU A 10 -27.94 11.90 -2.55
CA LEU A 10 -27.40 10.63 -3.06
C LEU A 10 -27.16 10.66 -4.57
N VAL A 11 -28.08 11.27 -5.35
CA VAL A 11 -27.89 11.45 -6.79
C VAL A 11 -26.65 12.31 -7.06
N TYR A 12 -26.48 13.40 -6.32
CA TYR A 12 -25.26 14.24 -6.45
C TYR A 12 -23.99 13.48 -6.13
N ALA A 13 -24.01 12.60 -5.09
CA ALA A 13 -22.86 11.77 -4.77
C ALA A 13 -22.51 10.80 -5.93
N VAL A 14 -23.51 10.14 -6.51
CA VAL A 14 -23.31 9.22 -7.64
C VAL A 14 -22.77 9.99 -8.87
N ILE A 15 -23.33 11.16 -9.17
CA ILE A 15 -22.84 12.01 -10.27
C ILE A 15 -21.39 12.46 -10.00
N ALA A 16 -21.06 12.88 -8.77
CA ALA A 16 -19.71 13.28 -8.40
C ALA A 16 -18.69 12.14 -8.59
N ILE A 17 -19.03 10.92 -8.15
CA ILE A 17 -18.18 9.74 -8.34
C ILE A 17 -18.04 9.42 -9.84
N ALA A 18 -19.14 9.45 -10.61
CA ALA A 18 -19.11 9.21 -12.04
C ALA A 18 -18.25 10.27 -12.77
N LEU A 19 -18.36 11.53 -12.39
CA LEU A 19 -17.57 12.63 -12.94
C LEU A 19 -16.08 12.46 -12.59
N LEU A 20 -15.76 12.09 -11.34
CA LEU A 20 -14.39 11.77 -10.90
C LEU A 20 -13.78 10.68 -11.80
N ILE A 21 -14.50 9.57 -11.96
CA ILE A 21 -14.09 8.46 -12.82
C ILE A 21 -13.89 8.93 -14.26
N LEU A 22 -14.86 9.65 -14.83
CA LEU A 22 -14.84 10.14 -16.21
C LEU A 22 -13.63 11.05 -16.46
N LEU A 23 -13.39 12.03 -15.59
CA LEU A 23 -12.29 12.99 -15.73
C LEU A 23 -10.92 12.29 -15.64
N ILE A 24 -10.75 11.33 -14.73
CA ILE A 24 -9.48 10.59 -14.61
C ILE A 24 -9.28 9.65 -15.80
N THR A 25 -10.31 8.87 -16.17
CA THR A 25 -10.13 7.76 -17.14
C THR A 25 -10.21 8.24 -18.59
N ARG A 26 -11.22 9.04 -18.93
CA ARG A 26 -11.48 9.45 -20.32
C ARG A 26 -10.73 10.72 -20.71
N TYR A 27 -10.71 11.71 -19.79
CA TYR A 27 -10.05 12.99 -20.06
C TYR A 27 -8.61 13.05 -19.56
N LYS A 28 -8.14 12.02 -18.83
CA LYS A 28 -6.76 11.90 -18.32
C LYS A 28 -6.33 13.09 -17.44
N VAL A 29 -7.29 13.73 -16.78
CA VAL A 29 -7.00 14.81 -15.84
C VAL A 29 -6.33 14.24 -14.60
N TYR A 30 -5.30 14.91 -14.10
CA TYR A 30 -4.53 14.44 -12.94
C TYR A 30 -5.42 14.31 -11.69
N PRO A 31 -5.38 13.18 -10.95
CA PRO A 31 -6.35 12.88 -9.89
C PRO A 31 -6.47 13.95 -8.80
N PHE A 32 -5.36 14.61 -8.45
CA PHE A 32 -5.36 15.71 -7.50
C PHE A 32 -6.29 16.85 -7.92
N LEU A 33 -6.21 17.28 -9.19
CA LEU A 33 -7.06 18.34 -9.73
C LEU A 33 -8.52 17.89 -9.80
N VAL A 34 -8.76 16.62 -10.17
CA VAL A 34 -10.12 16.07 -10.26
C VAL A 34 -10.79 16.07 -8.90
N LEU A 35 -10.08 15.65 -7.85
CA LEU A 35 -10.61 15.66 -6.47
C LEU A 35 -10.98 17.07 -6.02
N ILE A 36 -10.17 18.09 -6.34
CA ILE A 36 -10.50 19.49 -6.05
C ILE A 36 -11.76 19.91 -6.81
N ILE A 37 -11.77 19.76 -8.14
CA ILE A 37 -12.88 20.18 -9.01
C ILE A 37 -14.19 19.53 -8.55
N VAL A 38 -14.19 18.20 -8.36
CA VAL A 38 -15.39 17.46 -7.98
C VAL A 38 -15.85 17.85 -6.57
N SER A 39 -14.93 18.08 -5.63
CA SER A 39 -15.27 18.55 -4.28
C SER A 39 -15.97 19.91 -4.31
N LEU A 40 -15.43 20.87 -5.06
CA LEU A 40 -16.01 22.20 -5.18
C LEU A 40 -17.39 22.15 -5.84
N LEU A 41 -17.52 21.42 -6.95
CA LEU A 41 -18.80 21.24 -7.63
C LEU A 41 -19.84 20.57 -6.73
N LEU A 42 -19.43 19.51 -6.00
CA LEU A 42 -20.30 18.80 -5.08
C LEU A 42 -20.81 19.69 -3.96
N GLY A 43 -19.92 20.49 -3.35
CA GLY A 43 -20.30 21.46 -2.34
C GLY A 43 -21.31 22.49 -2.85
N LEU A 44 -21.12 22.99 -4.09
CA LEU A 44 -22.04 23.94 -4.72
C LEU A 44 -23.45 23.34 -4.95
N VAL A 45 -23.51 22.16 -5.59
CA VAL A 45 -24.81 21.54 -5.92
C VAL A 45 -25.55 21.02 -4.69
N SER A 46 -24.84 20.69 -3.62
CA SER A 46 -25.43 20.30 -2.33
C SER A 46 -25.92 21.49 -1.48
N GLY A 47 -25.72 22.74 -1.96
CA GLY A 47 -26.20 23.93 -1.29
C GLY A 47 -25.30 24.42 -0.14
N MET A 48 -24.05 24.00 -0.07
CA MET A 48 -23.11 24.52 0.92
C MET A 48 -22.79 26.01 0.64
N PRO A 49 -22.65 26.86 1.68
CA PRO A 49 -22.15 28.23 1.49
C PRO A 49 -20.75 28.22 0.85
N MET A 50 -20.54 29.03 -0.19
CA MET A 50 -19.30 29.03 -0.98
C MET A 50 -18.04 29.20 -0.12
N ALA A 51 -18.10 30.07 0.89
CA ALA A 51 -16.98 30.31 1.81
C ALA A 51 -16.62 29.07 2.65
N THR A 52 -17.59 28.18 2.93
CA THR A 52 -17.36 26.96 3.70
C THR A 52 -16.87 25.80 2.86
N ILE A 53 -17.16 25.75 1.56
CA ILE A 53 -16.73 24.67 0.66
C ILE A 53 -15.19 24.58 0.62
N VAL A 54 -14.54 25.72 0.33
CA VAL A 54 -13.07 25.80 0.27
C VAL A 54 -12.46 25.44 1.62
N LYS A 55 -13.01 26.01 2.71
CA LYS A 55 -12.53 25.74 4.08
C LYS A 55 -12.69 24.25 4.46
N SER A 56 -13.78 23.62 4.10
CA SER A 56 -14.00 22.18 4.32
C SER A 56 -12.96 21.35 3.57
N PHE A 57 -12.73 21.66 2.30
CA PHE A 57 -11.71 20.97 1.51
C PHE A 57 -10.31 21.15 2.11
N GLU A 58 -9.90 22.40 2.43
CA GLU A 58 -8.61 22.71 3.04
C GLU A 58 -8.43 21.99 4.39
N THR A 59 -9.46 21.97 5.24
CA THR A 59 -9.42 21.31 6.53
C THR A 59 -9.22 19.80 6.39
N GLY A 60 -9.98 19.15 5.51
CA GLY A 60 -9.85 17.71 5.25
C GLY A 60 -8.49 17.36 4.64
N ASN A 61 -8.05 18.16 3.65
CA ASN A 61 -6.74 18.01 3.02
C ASN A 61 -5.60 18.18 4.04
N GLY A 62 -5.63 19.24 4.84
CA GLY A 62 -4.59 19.53 5.84
C GLY A 62 -4.50 18.48 6.93
N ASN A 63 -5.64 18.05 7.48
CA ASN A 63 -5.68 16.99 8.51
C ASN A 63 -5.09 15.67 7.98
N THR A 64 -5.41 15.30 6.75
CA THR A 64 -4.89 14.08 6.13
C THR A 64 -3.40 14.21 5.82
N LEU A 65 -2.98 15.32 5.21
CA LEU A 65 -1.57 15.55 4.88
C LEU A 65 -0.69 15.62 6.12
N GLY A 66 -1.16 16.26 7.21
CA GLY A 66 -0.37 16.44 8.43
C GLY A 66 0.20 15.15 8.99
N HIS A 67 -0.55 14.06 8.89
CA HIS A 67 -0.10 12.73 9.34
C HIS A 67 0.56 11.92 8.22
N ILE A 68 -0.12 11.81 7.09
CA ILE A 68 0.33 10.92 6.00
C ILE A 68 1.68 11.34 5.40
N ALA A 69 1.94 12.65 5.29
CA ALA A 69 3.22 13.14 4.78
C ALA A 69 4.40 12.67 5.65
N ILE A 70 4.22 12.63 6.99
CA ILE A 70 5.23 12.13 7.92
C ILE A 70 5.45 10.63 7.71
N VAL A 71 4.38 9.84 7.74
CA VAL A 71 4.44 8.38 7.59
C VAL A 71 5.06 7.97 6.25
N VAL A 72 4.59 8.59 5.16
CA VAL A 72 5.07 8.30 3.79
C VAL A 72 6.53 8.74 3.64
N GLY A 73 6.88 9.93 4.12
CA GLY A 73 8.25 10.44 4.07
C GLY A 73 9.23 9.54 4.83
N LEU A 74 8.92 9.22 6.08
CA LEU A 74 9.77 8.37 6.92
C LEU A 74 9.85 6.93 6.39
N GLY A 75 8.73 6.35 5.96
CA GLY A 75 8.71 5.01 5.36
C GLY A 75 9.59 4.93 4.11
N THR A 76 9.50 5.94 3.25
CA THR A 76 10.30 6.00 2.01
C THR A 76 11.79 6.21 2.31
N MET A 77 12.15 7.02 3.32
CA MET A 77 13.53 7.18 3.78
C MET A 77 14.10 5.84 4.30
N LEU A 78 13.35 5.11 5.12
CA LEU A 78 13.74 3.79 5.60
C LEU A 78 13.95 2.81 4.43
N GLY A 79 13.02 2.79 3.48
CA GLY A 79 13.12 1.99 2.26
C GLY A 79 14.35 2.33 1.41
N LYS A 80 14.64 3.63 1.21
CA LYS A 80 15.82 4.09 0.48
C LYS A 80 17.11 3.67 1.18
N MET A 81 17.20 3.83 2.50
CA MET A 81 18.36 3.38 3.29
C MET A 81 18.57 1.87 3.18
N MET A 82 17.50 1.07 3.23
CA MET A 82 17.57 -0.38 3.03
C MET A 82 18.07 -0.73 1.62
N ALA A 83 17.60 -0.03 0.58
CA ALA A 83 18.02 -0.24 -0.80
C ALA A 83 19.51 0.05 -0.99
N GLU A 84 19.96 1.25 -0.60
CA GLU A 84 21.35 1.70 -0.80
C GLU A 84 22.38 0.90 0.00
N SER A 85 21.99 0.36 1.16
CA SER A 85 22.85 -0.48 2.00
C SER A 85 22.99 -1.93 1.52
N GLY A 86 22.18 -2.37 0.54
CA GLY A 86 22.05 -3.77 0.16
C GLY A 86 21.27 -4.63 1.17
N GLY A 87 20.50 -3.99 2.06
CA GLY A 87 19.70 -4.70 3.06
C GLY A 87 18.65 -5.62 2.44
N ALA A 88 17.96 -5.17 1.38
CA ALA A 88 17.00 -5.99 0.67
C ALA A 88 17.64 -7.22 0.01
N GLU A 89 18.84 -7.06 -0.58
CA GLU A 89 19.63 -8.16 -1.13
C GLU A 89 20.04 -9.15 -0.05
N ARG A 90 20.43 -8.67 1.13
CA ARG A 90 20.77 -9.55 2.28
C ARG A 90 19.57 -10.37 2.74
N ILE A 91 18.38 -9.77 2.87
CA ILE A 91 17.16 -10.48 3.23
C ILE A 91 16.87 -11.57 2.19
N ALA A 92 16.89 -11.19 0.91
CA ALA A 92 16.57 -12.09 -0.19
C ALA A 92 17.56 -13.27 -0.24
N THR A 93 18.87 -13.03 -0.28
CA THR A 93 19.88 -14.10 -0.38
C THR A 93 19.81 -15.05 0.80
N THR A 94 19.68 -14.53 2.02
CA THR A 94 19.63 -15.37 3.23
C THR A 94 18.37 -16.24 3.26
N LEU A 95 17.21 -15.71 2.87
CA LEU A 95 15.97 -16.49 2.84
C LEU A 95 15.98 -17.52 1.70
N ILE A 96 16.50 -17.14 0.53
CA ILE A 96 16.66 -18.07 -0.60
C ILE A 96 17.54 -19.26 -0.20
N ASP A 97 18.68 -19.00 0.43
CA ASP A 97 19.58 -20.05 0.89
C ASP A 97 18.95 -20.96 1.95
N LYS A 98 18.15 -20.39 2.88
CA LYS A 98 17.44 -21.15 3.90
C LYS A 98 16.30 -22.01 3.37
N PHE A 99 15.51 -21.51 2.45
CA PHE A 99 14.38 -22.24 1.87
C PHE A 99 14.83 -23.27 0.81
N GLY A 100 15.99 -23.04 0.20
CA GLY A 100 16.55 -23.86 -0.86
C GLY A 100 15.82 -23.71 -2.20
N GLU A 101 16.41 -24.24 -3.27
CA GLU A 101 15.92 -24.08 -4.63
C GLU A 101 14.51 -24.65 -4.87
N LYS A 102 14.13 -25.71 -4.14
CA LYS A 102 12.80 -26.31 -4.26
C LYS A 102 11.69 -25.39 -3.80
N ASN A 103 11.94 -24.58 -2.77
CA ASN A 103 10.96 -23.72 -2.12
C ASN A 103 11.16 -22.22 -2.43
N ILE A 104 11.83 -21.92 -3.53
CA ILE A 104 12.18 -20.55 -3.91
C ILE A 104 10.97 -19.62 -4.00
N HIS A 105 9.82 -20.12 -4.45
CA HIS A 105 8.58 -19.38 -4.55
C HIS A 105 8.04 -18.94 -3.17
N TRP A 106 8.25 -19.75 -2.13
CA TRP A 106 7.95 -19.37 -0.74
C TRP A 106 8.91 -18.31 -0.22
N ALA A 107 10.21 -18.50 -0.49
CA ALA A 107 11.22 -17.54 -0.09
C ALA A 107 10.94 -16.15 -0.70
N MET A 108 10.62 -16.08 -1.98
CA MET A 108 10.35 -14.82 -2.67
C MET A 108 9.10 -14.11 -2.14
N MET A 109 8.06 -14.84 -1.75
CA MET A 109 6.90 -14.27 -1.07
C MET A 109 7.27 -13.66 0.28
N VAL A 110 8.03 -14.38 1.11
CA VAL A 110 8.44 -13.90 2.44
C VAL A 110 9.37 -12.69 2.32
N VAL A 111 10.34 -12.74 1.38
CA VAL A 111 11.20 -11.58 1.06
C VAL A 111 10.37 -10.36 0.72
N ALA A 112 9.39 -10.53 -0.17
CA ALA A 112 8.55 -9.43 -0.63
C ALA A 112 7.66 -8.85 0.48
N ILE A 113 7.11 -9.67 1.36
CA ILE A 113 6.37 -9.19 2.53
C ILE A 113 7.28 -8.35 3.42
N ILE A 114 8.47 -8.84 3.77
CA ILE A 114 9.39 -8.12 4.68
C ILE A 114 9.89 -6.83 4.04
N VAL A 115 10.36 -6.88 2.79
CA VAL A 115 10.92 -5.74 2.08
C VAL A 115 9.83 -4.72 1.75
N GLY A 116 8.61 -5.18 1.45
CA GLY A 116 7.47 -4.33 1.09
C GLY A 116 6.90 -3.50 2.23
N LEU A 117 7.12 -3.88 3.50
CA LEU A 117 6.55 -3.17 4.65
C LEU A 117 6.84 -1.66 4.65
N PRO A 118 8.08 -1.19 4.45
CA PRO A 118 8.41 0.23 4.48
C PRO A 118 8.34 0.93 3.11
N VAL A 119 8.09 0.22 2.01
CA VAL A 119 8.21 0.78 0.65
C VAL A 119 6.93 0.65 -0.17
N PHE A 120 6.70 1.58 -1.09
CA PHE A 120 5.63 1.47 -2.07
C PHE A 120 5.84 0.26 -3.00
N PHE A 121 4.74 -0.28 -3.53
CA PHE A 121 4.75 -1.45 -4.40
C PHE A 121 5.76 -1.32 -5.55
N GLU A 122 5.72 -0.22 -6.28
CA GLU A 122 6.60 0.03 -7.45
C GLU A 122 8.08 0.05 -7.05
N VAL A 123 8.40 0.67 -5.92
CA VAL A 123 9.77 0.74 -5.38
C VAL A 123 10.24 -0.64 -4.95
N GLY A 124 9.42 -1.36 -4.19
CA GLY A 124 9.70 -2.74 -3.78
C GLY A 124 9.88 -3.69 -4.96
N PHE A 125 9.06 -3.52 -6.00
CA PHE A 125 9.16 -4.29 -7.23
C PHE A 125 10.49 -4.04 -7.96
N VAL A 126 10.83 -2.77 -8.24
CA VAL A 126 12.08 -2.40 -8.92
C VAL A 126 13.31 -2.88 -8.13
N LEU A 127 13.24 -2.84 -6.81
CA LEU A 127 14.30 -3.31 -5.92
C LEU A 127 14.49 -4.84 -5.98
N LEU A 128 13.39 -5.59 -6.05
CA LEU A 128 13.42 -7.05 -5.97
C LEU A 128 13.50 -7.75 -7.33
N ILE A 129 13.12 -7.11 -8.43
CA ILE A 129 13.06 -7.75 -9.75
C ILE A 129 14.44 -8.22 -10.27
N PRO A 130 15.56 -7.50 -10.08
CA PRO A 130 16.89 -8.00 -10.45
C PRO A 130 17.25 -9.28 -9.68
N ILE A 131 16.82 -9.36 -8.41
CA ILE A 131 17.02 -10.57 -7.58
C ILE A 131 16.19 -11.72 -8.15
N ALA A 132 14.92 -11.47 -8.51
CA ALA A 132 14.05 -12.48 -9.12
C ALA A 132 14.63 -13.02 -10.44
N PHE A 133 15.21 -12.17 -11.30
CA PHE A 133 15.90 -12.58 -12.50
C PHE A 133 17.11 -13.47 -12.22
N ASN A 134 17.97 -13.05 -11.28
CA ASN A 134 19.15 -13.82 -10.88
C ASN A 134 18.76 -15.21 -10.35
N VAL A 135 17.77 -15.25 -9.49
CA VAL A 135 17.25 -16.48 -8.89
C VAL A 135 16.66 -17.40 -9.94
N ALA A 136 15.78 -16.89 -10.79
CA ALA A 136 15.18 -17.67 -11.89
C ALA A 136 16.24 -18.30 -12.79
N ARG A 137 17.29 -17.53 -13.13
CA ARG A 137 18.42 -18.01 -13.95
C ARG A 137 19.26 -19.05 -13.21
N ARG A 138 19.68 -18.79 -11.97
CA ARG A 138 20.53 -19.71 -11.18
C ARG A 138 19.85 -21.04 -10.89
N THR A 139 18.55 -21.02 -10.63
CA THR A 139 17.77 -22.22 -10.28
C THR A 139 17.12 -22.88 -11.49
N ASN A 140 17.29 -22.32 -12.70
CA ASN A 140 16.62 -22.76 -13.94
C ASN A 140 15.10 -22.90 -13.78
N LYS A 141 14.48 -22.00 -12.99
CA LYS A 141 13.03 -21.95 -12.75
C LYS A 141 12.37 -20.87 -13.62
N SER A 142 11.09 -21.06 -13.89
CA SER A 142 10.29 -20.03 -14.59
C SER A 142 10.29 -18.72 -13.79
N LEU A 143 10.45 -17.59 -14.47
CA LEU A 143 10.32 -16.26 -13.87
C LEU A 143 8.93 -16.06 -13.25
N LEU A 144 7.87 -16.65 -13.80
CA LEU A 144 6.53 -16.62 -13.18
C LEU A 144 6.52 -17.32 -11.82
N LEU A 145 7.22 -18.45 -11.67
CA LEU A 145 7.28 -19.19 -10.41
C LEU A 145 8.02 -18.42 -9.33
N VAL A 146 8.98 -17.59 -9.69
CA VAL A 146 9.79 -16.79 -8.77
C VAL A 146 9.16 -15.43 -8.52
N GLY A 147 8.68 -14.78 -9.56
CA GLY A 147 8.23 -13.39 -9.53
C GLY A 147 6.78 -13.20 -9.08
N LEU A 148 5.84 -14.12 -9.42
CA LEU A 148 4.45 -13.97 -8.99
C LEU A 148 4.29 -14.02 -7.46
N PRO A 149 4.96 -14.92 -6.71
CA PRO A 149 4.95 -14.86 -5.25
C PRO A 149 5.55 -13.56 -4.69
N MET A 150 6.57 -13.02 -5.34
CA MET A 150 7.17 -11.73 -4.98
C MET A 150 6.13 -10.60 -5.12
N VAL A 151 5.47 -10.49 -6.27
CA VAL A 151 4.50 -9.41 -6.49
C VAL A 151 3.24 -9.59 -5.63
N ALA A 152 2.82 -10.84 -5.35
CA ALA A 152 1.73 -11.12 -4.42
C ALA A 152 2.05 -10.64 -2.99
N GLY A 153 3.27 -10.92 -2.51
CA GLY A 153 3.72 -10.44 -1.20
C GLY A 153 3.73 -8.92 -1.10
N LEU A 154 4.27 -8.24 -2.12
CA LEU A 154 4.27 -6.77 -2.20
C LEU A 154 2.85 -6.20 -2.24
N SER A 155 1.95 -6.79 -3.03
CA SER A 155 0.58 -6.31 -3.19
C SER A 155 -0.26 -6.49 -1.92
N VAL A 156 -0.15 -7.64 -1.26
CA VAL A 156 -0.83 -7.90 0.02
C VAL A 156 -0.40 -6.90 1.09
N VAL A 157 0.89 -6.62 1.20
CA VAL A 157 1.39 -5.61 2.15
C VAL A 157 0.85 -4.23 1.78
N HIS A 158 0.86 -3.88 0.49
CA HIS A 158 0.35 -2.60 0.00
C HIS A 158 -1.08 -2.30 0.45
N GLY A 159 -1.99 -3.26 0.32
CA GLY A 159 -3.39 -3.05 0.62
C GLY A 159 -3.80 -3.34 2.06
N LEU A 160 -3.13 -4.26 2.76
CA LEU A 160 -3.66 -4.85 3.99
C LEU A 160 -2.82 -4.60 5.25
N ILE A 161 -1.51 -4.33 5.13
CA ILE A 161 -0.61 -4.39 6.30
C ILE A 161 0.08 -3.05 6.56
N PRO A 162 -0.28 -2.33 7.65
CA PRO A 162 0.53 -1.23 8.15
C PRO A 162 1.96 -1.73 8.51
N PRO A 163 3.00 -0.91 8.40
CA PRO A 163 3.00 0.53 8.15
C PRO A 163 2.99 0.95 6.67
N HIS A 164 2.56 0.09 5.74
CA HIS A 164 2.49 0.50 4.34
C HIS A 164 1.59 1.74 4.19
N PRO A 165 2.02 2.78 3.43
CA PRO A 165 1.34 4.07 3.40
C PRO A 165 -0.15 4.02 3.02
N ALA A 166 -0.55 3.15 2.09
CA ALA A 166 -1.96 3.01 1.70
C ALA A 166 -2.82 2.47 2.85
N ALA A 167 -2.36 1.42 3.54
CA ALA A 167 -3.05 0.87 4.71
C ALA A 167 -3.09 1.86 5.88
N MET A 168 -2.00 2.62 6.11
CA MET A 168 -1.95 3.67 7.12
C MET A 168 -2.96 4.78 6.90
N LEU A 169 -3.21 5.14 5.64
CA LEU A 169 -4.26 6.10 5.30
C LEU A 169 -5.64 5.65 5.80
N ALA A 170 -6.00 4.39 5.51
CA ALA A 170 -7.29 3.85 5.93
C ALA A 170 -7.39 3.74 7.46
N VAL A 171 -6.31 3.32 8.13
CA VAL A 171 -6.22 3.30 9.60
C VAL A 171 -6.57 4.67 10.17
N GLN A 172 -5.99 5.74 9.62
CA GLN A 172 -6.25 7.10 10.05
C GLN A 172 -7.69 7.54 9.77
N GLN A 173 -8.19 7.32 8.55
CA GLN A 173 -9.53 7.76 8.14
C GLN A 173 -10.64 7.06 8.90
N TYR A 174 -10.46 5.80 9.27
CA TYR A 174 -11.42 5.02 10.02
C TYR A 174 -11.18 5.03 11.53
N HIS A 175 -10.16 5.77 12.00
CA HIS A 175 -9.73 5.80 13.41
C HIS A 175 -9.48 4.39 13.99
N ALA A 176 -8.91 3.51 13.17
CA ALA A 176 -8.61 2.13 13.54
C ALA A 176 -7.37 2.04 14.44
N ASP A 177 -7.31 1.04 15.30
CA ASP A 177 -6.12 0.71 16.06
C ASP A 177 -5.04 0.10 15.15
N ILE A 178 -3.87 0.72 15.12
CA ILE A 178 -2.76 0.30 14.25
C ILE A 178 -2.31 -1.12 14.56
N GLY A 179 -2.11 -1.46 15.84
CA GLY A 179 -1.61 -2.77 16.21
C GLY A 179 -2.59 -3.88 15.92
N LYS A 180 -3.90 -3.66 16.19
CA LYS A 180 -4.95 -4.60 15.79
C LYS A 180 -5.01 -4.72 14.28
N THR A 181 -4.89 -3.61 13.55
CA THR A 181 -4.89 -3.64 12.07
C THR A 181 -3.69 -4.44 11.54
N ILE A 182 -2.49 -4.29 12.13
CA ILE A 182 -1.33 -5.10 11.77
C ILE A 182 -1.61 -6.59 12.05
N ALA A 183 -2.11 -6.92 13.25
CA ALA A 183 -2.40 -8.30 13.63
C ALA A 183 -3.43 -8.94 12.69
N TYR A 184 -4.55 -8.25 12.44
CA TYR A 184 -5.58 -8.71 11.52
C TYR A 184 -5.10 -8.75 10.07
N GLY A 185 -4.29 -7.76 9.67
CA GLY A 185 -3.65 -7.72 8.36
C GLY A 185 -2.73 -8.90 8.11
N LEU A 186 -1.99 -9.36 9.12
CA LEU A 186 -1.17 -10.57 9.04
C LEU A 186 -2.02 -11.84 8.97
N ILE A 187 -3.09 -11.93 9.79
CA ILE A 187 -4.02 -13.08 9.80
C ILE A 187 -4.70 -13.24 8.44
N VAL A 188 -5.16 -12.16 7.82
CA VAL A 188 -5.81 -12.16 6.52
C VAL A 188 -4.79 -12.19 5.38
N GLY A 189 -3.74 -11.38 5.47
CA GLY A 189 -2.77 -11.16 4.39
C GLY A 189 -1.86 -12.35 4.12
N ILE A 190 -1.37 -13.05 5.16
CA ILE A 190 -0.47 -14.20 4.94
C ILE A 190 -1.17 -15.33 4.16
N PRO A 191 -2.37 -15.82 4.57
CA PRO A 191 -3.08 -16.81 3.77
C PRO A 191 -3.43 -16.32 2.36
N THR A 192 -3.79 -15.04 2.22
CA THR A 192 -4.05 -14.42 0.91
C THR A 192 -2.80 -14.45 0.03
N ALA A 193 -1.64 -14.05 0.57
CA ALA A 193 -0.37 -14.10 -0.15
C ALA A 193 0.03 -15.53 -0.54
N ILE A 194 -0.24 -16.52 0.31
CA ILE A 194 0.02 -17.93 0.02
C ILE A 194 -0.78 -18.40 -1.19
N VAL A 195 -2.07 -18.10 -1.22
CA VAL A 195 -2.96 -18.54 -2.31
C VAL A 195 -2.64 -17.79 -3.60
N ALA A 196 -2.56 -16.47 -3.56
CA ALA A 196 -2.31 -15.62 -4.73
C ALA A 196 -0.85 -15.68 -5.23
N GLY A 197 0.10 -15.99 -4.37
CA GLY A 197 1.52 -16.08 -4.70
C GLY A 197 1.96 -17.51 -5.03
N PRO A 198 2.53 -18.24 -4.05
CA PRO A 198 3.11 -19.56 -4.29
C PRO A 198 2.18 -20.56 -4.95
N LEU A 199 0.94 -20.71 -4.45
CA LEU A 199 0.02 -21.71 -4.99
C LEU A 199 -0.45 -21.37 -6.40
N PHE A 200 -0.82 -20.13 -6.64
CA PHE A 200 -1.20 -19.66 -7.97
C PHE A 200 -0.01 -19.73 -8.93
N ALA A 201 1.20 -19.35 -8.52
CA ALA A 201 2.39 -19.42 -9.34
C ALA A 201 2.74 -20.85 -9.77
N LEU A 202 2.60 -21.84 -8.87
CA LEU A 202 2.79 -23.26 -9.19
C LEU A 202 1.83 -23.74 -10.28
N MET A 203 0.61 -23.25 -10.28
CA MET A 203 -0.41 -23.60 -11.27
C MET A 203 -0.15 -22.89 -12.61
N ILE A 204 -0.01 -21.57 -12.59
CA ILE A 204 0.02 -20.74 -13.79
C ILE A 204 1.35 -20.84 -14.55
N SER A 205 2.47 -21.07 -13.86
CA SER A 205 3.79 -21.23 -14.49
C SER A 205 3.90 -22.49 -15.36
N ARG A 206 3.03 -23.48 -15.14
CA ARG A 206 2.92 -24.67 -16.01
C ARG A 206 2.11 -24.39 -17.26
N ALA A 207 1.12 -23.50 -17.17
CA ALA A 207 0.22 -23.17 -18.27
C ALA A 207 0.77 -22.07 -19.20
N ILE A 208 1.53 -21.12 -18.64
CA ILE A 208 2.06 -19.97 -19.39
C ILE A 208 3.60 -20.09 -19.45
N LYS A 209 4.13 -20.17 -20.68
CA LYS A 209 5.57 -20.12 -20.94
C LYS A 209 5.95 -18.71 -21.36
N LEU A 210 6.90 -18.11 -20.67
CA LEU A 210 7.49 -16.84 -21.04
C LEU A 210 8.57 -17.02 -22.11
N PRO A 211 8.86 -15.98 -22.93
CA PRO A 211 10.01 -15.98 -23.83
C PRO A 211 11.30 -16.25 -23.06
N LYS A 212 12.21 -17.02 -23.64
CA LYS A 212 13.51 -17.33 -23.01
C LYS A 212 14.42 -16.11 -22.91
N GLU A 213 14.27 -15.18 -23.85
CA GLU A 213 15.02 -13.92 -23.88
C GLU A 213 14.09 -12.77 -23.52
N ASN A 214 14.38 -12.12 -22.41
CA ASN A 214 13.76 -10.87 -21.99
C ASN A 214 14.81 -9.77 -22.10
N ALA A 215 14.60 -8.81 -23.00
CA ALA A 215 15.57 -7.73 -23.25
C ALA A 215 15.91 -6.93 -21.99
N LEU A 216 14.91 -6.69 -21.11
CA LEU A 216 15.14 -6.03 -19.83
C LEU A 216 15.93 -6.91 -18.86
N ALA A 217 15.61 -8.19 -18.76
CA ALA A 217 16.38 -9.12 -17.96
C ALA A 217 17.85 -9.19 -18.41
N SER A 218 18.10 -9.17 -19.74
CA SER A 218 19.45 -9.16 -20.31
C SER A 218 20.22 -7.89 -19.94
N GLN A 219 19.58 -6.73 -19.92
CA GLN A 219 20.20 -5.48 -19.47
C GLN A 219 20.60 -5.53 -18.00
N PHE A 220 19.73 -6.00 -17.12
CA PHE A 220 20.03 -6.13 -15.68
C PHE A 220 21.07 -7.19 -15.39
N LEU A 221 21.08 -8.31 -16.13
CA LEU A 221 22.05 -9.38 -15.97
C LEU A 221 23.40 -9.04 -16.63
N GLY A 222 23.39 -8.26 -17.71
CA GLY A 222 24.60 -7.73 -18.35
C GLY A 222 25.28 -6.67 -17.50
N ALA A 223 24.53 -5.79 -16.86
CA ALA A 223 25.06 -4.80 -15.90
C ALA A 223 25.64 -5.43 -14.63
N ALA A 224 25.12 -6.60 -14.21
CA ALA A 224 25.63 -7.34 -13.04
C ALA A 224 26.82 -8.26 -13.36
N GLY A 225 27.07 -8.58 -14.63
CA GLY A 225 28.14 -9.49 -15.08
C GLY A 225 29.22 -8.88 -15.94
N GLY A 226 29.11 -7.62 -16.32
CA GLY A 226 30.08 -6.89 -17.13
C GLY A 226 30.84 -5.88 -16.28
N GLU A 227 32.16 -5.91 -16.37
CA GLU A 227 33.02 -4.77 -16.02
C GLU A 227 32.49 -3.54 -16.78
N GLY A 228 31.64 -2.74 -16.10
CA GLY A 228 31.02 -1.55 -16.68
C GLY A 228 32.06 -0.49 -16.96
N LYS A 229 32.38 -0.32 -18.22
CA LYS A 229 32.96 0.92 -18.73
C LYS A 229 31.83 1.96 -18.77
N ASP A 230 32.09 3.09 -18.12
CA ASP A 230 31.34 4.34 -18.14
C ASP A 230 30.03 4.41 -17.32
N GLY A 231 30.17 4.88 -16.09
CA GLY A 231 29.08 5.44 -15.27
C GLY A 231 28.95 4.93 -13.82
N ALA A 232 29.62 3.88 -13.44
CA ALA A 232 29.66 3.43 -12.04
C ALA A 232 30.65 4.30 -11.26
N ASN A 233 30.15 4.96 -10.25
CA ASN A 233 30.93 5.71 -9.28
C ASN A 233 32.06 4.79 -8.72
N PRO A 234 33.36 5.11 -8.91
CA PRO A 234 34.48 4.25 -8.49
C PRO A 234 34.55 3.98 -6.97
N SER A 235 33.73 4.65 -6.17
CA SER A 235 33.63 4.47 -4.73
C SER A 235 32.62 3.40 -4.27
N ALA A 236 31.99 2.66 -5.18
CA ALA A 236 31.25 1.44 -4.89
C ALA A 236 32.19 0.22 -4.72
N ALA A 237 33.39 0.44 -4.15
CA ALA A 237 34.22 -0.63 -3.62
C ALA A 237 33.34 -1.51 -2.75
N LYS A 238 33.33 -2.83 -2.99
CA LYS A 238 32.59 -3.93 -2.32
C LYS A 238 32.28 -3.63 -0.86
N ARG A 239 31.20 -2.85 -0.61
CA ARG A 239 30.72 -2.68 0.76
C ARG A 239 30.16 -4.01 1.21
N GLU A 240 30.56 -4.46 2.37
CA GLU A 240 29.97 -5.66 2.96
C GLU A 240 28.48 -5.42 3.20
N LEU A 241 27.65 -6.37 2.77
CA LEU A 241 26.22 -6.32 3.05
C LEU A 241 25.97 -6.32 4.57
N PRO A 242 24.93 -5.64 5.06
CA PRO A 242 24.57 -5.69 6.47
C PRO A 242 24.26 -7.12 6.88
N SER A 243 24.41 -7.47 8.18
CA SER A 243 24.02 -8.79 8.66
C SER A 243 22.50 -8.97 8.59
N PHE A 244 22.04 -10.20 8.35
CA PHE A 244 20.61 -10.50 8.24
C PHE A 244 19.81 -10.07 9.46
N GLY A 245 20.30 -10.36 10.69
CA GLY A 245 19.61 -10.01 11.93
C GLY A 245 19.44 -8.50 12.12
N ILE A 246 20.48 -7.72 11.85
CA ILE A 246 20.42 -6.25 11.94
C ILE A 246 19.46 -5.69 10.88
N THR A 247 19.49 -6.23 9.68
CA THR A 247 18.60 -5.81 8.59
C THR A 247 17.14 -6.07 8.96
N LEU A 248 16.85 -7.29 9.36
CA LEU A 248 15.51 -7.69 9.76
C LEU A 248 14.99 -6.87 10.94
N PHE A 249 15.81 -6.67 11.97
CA PHE A 249 15.47 -5.83 13.12
C PHE A 249 15.15 -4.39 12.70
N THR A 250 16.02 -3.78 11.88
CA THR A 250 15.84 -2.37 11.46
C THR A 250 14.56 -2.19 10.64
N VAL A 251 14.25 -3.14 9.73
CA VAL A 251 13.06 -3.09 8.87
C VAL A 251 11.78 -3.34 9.66
N LEU A 252 11.80 -4.28 10.61
CA LEU A 252 10.63 -4.62 11.43
C LEU A 252 10.45 -3.72 12.66
N LEU A 253 11.43 -2.88 12.98
CA LEU A 253 11.40 -2.03 14.17
C LEU A 253 10.11 -1.18 14.28
N PRO A 254 9.65 -0.47 13.24
CA PRO A 254 8.42 0.30 13.34
C PRO A 254 7.20 -0.59 13.62
N VAL A 255 7.13 -1.76 13.00
CA VAL A 255 6.03 -2.73 13.23
C VAL A 255 6.04 -3.22 14.68
N ILE A 256 7.21 -3.57 15.20
CA ILE A 256 7.38 -4.03 16.60
C ILE A 256 6.95 -2.93 17.57
N LEU A 257 7.40 -1.69 17.35
CA LEU A 257 7.06 -0.56 18.21
C LEU A 257 5.55 -0.27 18.19
N MET A 258 4.91 -0.27 17.02
CA MET A 258 3.46 -0.05 16.89
C MET A 258 2.65 -1.15 17.59
N LEU A 259 3.05 -2.43 17.44
CA LEU A 259 2.41 -3.55 18.14
C LEU A 259 2.54 -3.43 19.66
N VAL A 260 3.74 -3.16 20.15
CA VAL A 260 4.00 -3.01 21.59
C VAL A 260 3.21 -1.82 22.16
N GLY A 261 3.16 -0.69 21.44
CA GLY A 261 2.40 0.47 21.86
C GLY A 261 0.88 0.26 21.89
N SER A 262 0.36 -0.51 20.92
CA SER A 262 -1.06 -0.87 20.89
C SER A 262 -1.47 -1.78 22.04
N TRP A 263 -0.56 -2.60 22.53
CA TRP A 263 -0.79 -3.53 23.65
C TRP A 263 -0.37 -2.96 25.02
N ALA A 264 -0.02 -1.68 25.09
CA ALA A 264 0.46 -1.06 26.32
C ALA A 264 -0.49 -1.22 27.52
N ASP A 265 -1.81 -1.10 27.28
CA ASP A 265 -2.85 -1.25 28.33
C ASP A 265 -2.99 -2.69 28.86
N LEU A 266 -2.50 -3.69 28.13
CA LEU A 266 -2.48 -5.09 28.61
C LEU A 266 -1.35 -5.33 29.62
N VAL A 267 -0.29 -4.51 29.57
CA VAL A 267 0.92 -4.71 30.39
C VAL A 267 0.98 -3.70 31.55
N PHE A 268 0.58 -2.46 31.30
CA PHE A 268 0.63 -1.38 32.28
C PHE A 268 -0.70 -0.65 32.40
N ALA A 269 -1.07 -0.22 33.59
CA ALA A 269 -2.28 0.56 33.80
C ALA A 269 -2.22 1.88 32.99
N PRO A 270 -3.34 2.30 32.37
CA PRO A 270 -3.45 3.57 31.64
C PRO A 270 -3.03 4.76 32.51
N LYS A 271 -2.43 5.78 31.90
CA LYS A 271 -1.92 7.00 32.58
C LYS A 271 -0.76 6.75 33.53
N THR A 272 -0.05 5.66 33.40
CA THR A 272 1.24 5.45 34.07
C THR A 272 2.39 5.78 33.12
N LEU A 273 3.51 6.26 33.64
CA LEU A 273 4.67 6.62 32.81
C LEU A 273 5.13 5.48 31.88
N PRO A 274 5.22 4.18 32.33
CA PRO A 274 5.56 3.10 31.41
C PRO A 274 4.54 2.90 30.28
N ASN A 275 3.24 3.02 30.57
CA ASN A 275 2.17 2.94 29.56
C ASN A 275 2.31 4.08 28.54
N ASP A 276 2.47 5.32 29.02
CA ASP A 276 2.60 6.51 28.17
C ASP A 276 3.86 6.44 27.29
N LEU A 277 4.98 5.91 27.80
CA LEU A 277 6.20 5.69 27.02
C LEU A 277 5.99 4.65 25.92
N LEU A 278 5.33 3.50 26.22
CA LEU A 278 5.05 2.49 25.19
C LEU A 278 4.13 3.05 24.11
N ARG A 279 3.09 3.81 24.48
CA ARG A 279 2.20 4.47 23.53
C ARG A 279 2.92 5.52 22.70
N PHE A 280 3.81 6.29 23.29
CA PHE A 280 4.60 7.30 22.60
C PHE A 280 5.51 6.66 21.53
N PHE A 281 6.30 5.65 21.89
CA PHE A 281 7.15 4.95 20.92
C PHE A 281 6.37 4.08 19.94
N GLY A 282 5.16 3.64 20.31
CA GLY A 282 4.23 2.91 19.43
C GLY A 282 3.40 3.80 18.50
N ASN A 283 3.42 5.12 18.70
CA ASN A 283 2.83 6.04 17.73
C ASN A 283 3.54 5.89 16.37
N SER A 284 2.77 5.85 15.27
CA SER A 284 3.32 5.58 13.93
C SER A 284 4.45 6.50 13.53
N ASP A 285 4.31 7.80 13.83
CA ASP A 285 5.29 8.81 13.42
C ASP A 285 6.59 8.63 14.20
N VAL A 286 6.48 8.38 15.52
CA VAL A 286 7.63 8.15 16.40
C VAL A 286 8.30 6.80 16.11
N ALA A 287 7.52 5.75 15.84
CA ALA A 287 8.03 4.43 15.50
C ALA A 287 8.83 4.44 14.18
N LEU A 288 8.28 5.09 13.15
CA LEU A 288 8.96 5.26 11.87
C LEU A 288 10.20 6.16 11.99
N LEU A 289 10.09 7.30 12.71
CA LEU A 289 11.25 8.16 12.97
C LEU A 289 12.37 7.40 13.67
N THR A 290 12.02 6.64 14.71
CA THR A 290 13.00 5.80 15.43
C THR A 290 13.68 4.80 14.50
N ALA A 291 12.92 4.12 13.63
CA ALA A 291 13.47 3.18 12.67
C ALA A 291 14.38 3.86 11.62
N VAL A 292 14.01 5.05 11.13
CA VAL A 292 14.85 5.85 10.22
C VAL A 292 16.16 6.25 10.89
N LEU A 293 16.13 6.75 12.12
CA LEU A 293 17.33 7.12 12.87
C LEU A 293 18.24 5.90 13.14
N VAL A 294 17.65 4.77 13.51
CA VAL A 294 18.40 3.50 13.63
C VAL A 294 18.98 3.08 12.29
N SER A 295 18.27 3.26 11.18
CA SER A 295 18.75 2.94 9.84
C SER A 295 19.96 3.79 9.42
N PHE A 296 20.02 5.05 9.84
CA PHE A 296 21.21 5.91 9.57
C PHE A 296 22.48 5.33 10.19
N TRP A 297 22.37 4.62 11.28
CA TRP A 297 23.50 3.91 11.87
C TRP A 297 23.68 2.51 11.26
N THR A 298 22.65 1.68 11.20
CA THR A 298 22.73 0.27 10.78
C THR A 298 23.00 0.13 9.28
N PHE A 299 22.33 0.92 8.45
CA PHE A 299 22.41 0.94 6.99
C PHE A 299 23.31 2.06 6.45
N GLY A 300 23.52 3.12 7.25
CA GLY A 300 24.33 4.26 6.89
C GLY A 300 25.77 4.15 7.42
N ALA A 301 26.03 4.68 8.60
CA ALA A 301 27.37 4.86 9.17
C ALA A 301 28.16 3.52 9.28
N ARG A 302 27.53 2.44 9.70
CA ARG A 302 28.18 1.11 9.76
C ARG A 302 28.53 0.54 8.39
N ARG A 303 27.97 1.06 7.31
CA ARG A 303 28.26 0.66 5.92
C ARG A 303 29.20 1.65 5.21
N GLY A 304 29.74 2.61 5.94
CA GLY A 304 30.72 3.57 5.42
C GLY A 304 30.09 4.68 4.56
N PHE A 305 28.78 4.93 4.69
CA PHE A 305 28.16 6.11 4.09
C PHE A 305 28.47 7.35 4.90
N THR A 306 28.81 8.44 4.20
CA THR A 306 28.99 9.75 4.81
C THR A 306 27.65 10.39 5.17
N ARG A 307 27.67 11.40 6.04
CA ARG A 307 26.45 12.16 6.39
C ARG A 307 25.82 12.81 5.17
N ASP A 308 26.63 13.33 4.25
CA ASP A 308 26.16 13.96 3.01
C ASP A 308 25.46 12.94 2.09
N GLN A 309 25.99 11.71 2.00
CA GLN A 309 25.34 10.63 1.26
C GLN A 309 23.98 10.24 1.86
N ILE A 310 23.91 10.10 3.19
CA ILE A 310 22.67 9.80 3.88
C ILE A 310 21.64 10.92 3.66
N GLN A 311 22.06 12.19 3.78
CA GLN A 311 21.21 13.35 3.51
C GLN A 311 20.70 13.35 2.06
N LYS A 312 21.59 13.06 1.10
CA LYS A 312 21.23 12.94 -0.32
C LYS A 312 20.19 11.85 -0.55
N PHE A 313 20.34 10.66 0.04
CA PHE A 313 19.36 9.57 -0.06
C PHE A 313 18.00 9.99 0.48
N CYS A 314 17.95 10.67 1.63
CA CYS A 314 16.72 11.20 2.21
C CYS A 314 16.05 12.25 1.30
N GLY A 315 16.81 13.09 0.62
CA GLY A 315 16.27 14.09 -0.31
C GLY A 315 15.73 13.46 -1.59
N GLU A 316 16.48 12.54 -2.19
CA GLU A 316 16.12 11.91 -3.47
C GLU A 316 14.85 11.06 -3.40
N CYS A 317 14.56 10.44 -2.25
CA CYS A 317 13.40 9.57 -2.10
C CYS A 317 12.07 10.31 -1.97
N LEU A 318 12.06 11.63 -1.74
CA LEU A 318 10.84 12.41 -1.52
C LEU A 318 10.18 12.85 -2.84
N ALA A 319 10.94 13.16 -3.87
CA ALA A 319 10.40 13.64 -5.14
C ALA A 319 9.41 12.65 -5.80
N PRO A 320 9.68 11.33 -5.87
CA PRO A 320 8.75 10.37 -6.48
C PRO A 320 7.41 10.26 -5.77
N ILE A 321 7.35 10.52 -4.46
CA ILE A 321 6.14 10.36 -3.64
C ILE A 321 5.30 11.64 -3.52
N ALA A 322 5.83 12.78 -3.94
CA ALA A 322 5.15 14.08 -3.78
C ALA A 322 3.75 14.09 -4.41
N GLY A 323 3.61 13.56 -5.63
CA GLY A 323 2.32 13.47 -6.32
C GLY A 323 1.31 12.59 -5.59
N ILE A 324 1.75 11.45 -5.08
CA ILE A 324 0.89 10.54 -4.30
C ILE A 324 0.42 11.23 -3.01
N THR A 325 1.32 11.90 -2.31
CA THR A 325 1.00 12.62 -1.08
C THR A 325 -0.07 13.69 -1.30
N LEU A 326 0.02 14.47 -2.40
CA LEU A 326 -0.99 15.46 -2.76
C LEU A 326 -2.36 14.82 -3.07
N ILE A 327 -2.39 13.70 -3.79
CA ILE A 327 -3.64 12.98 -4.10
C ILE A 327 -4.30 12.48 -2.80
N VAL A 328 -3.51 11.94 -1.89
CA VAL A 328 -3.98 11.47 -0.58
C VAL A 328 -4.61 12.61 0.22
N GLY A 329 -3.94 13.75 0.29
CA GLY A 329 -4.50 14.95 0.92
C GLY A 329 -5.83 15.37 0.32
N ALA A 330 -5.89 15.46 -1.03
CA ALA A 330 -7.12 15.83 -1.73
C ALA A 330 -8.27 14.84 -1.50
N GLY A 331 -7.97 13.54 -1.34
CA GLY A 331 -8.96 12.53 -0.94
C GLY A 331 -9.58 12.83 0.44
N GLY A 332 -8.76 13.24 1.41
CA GLY A 332 -9.24 13.73 2.71
C GLY A 332 -10.09 15.00 2.59
N GLY A 333 -9.71 15.92 1.70
CA GLY A 333 -10.50 17.11 1.37
C GLY A 333 -11.88 16.76 0.79
N PHE A 334 -11.92 15.83 -0.17
CA PHE A 334 -13.16 15.32 -0.75
C PHE A 334 -14.07 14.66 0.30
N GLY A 335 -13.49 13.79 1.15
CA GLY A 335 -14.22 13.16 2.26
C GLY A 335 -14.82 14.17 3.22
N ARG A 336 -14.10 15.24 3.55
CA ARG A 336 -14.60 16.32 4.41
C ARG A 336 -15.76 17.07 3.77
N VAL A 337 -15.70 17.39 2.49
CA VAL A 337 -16.82 18.04 1.76
C VAL A 337 -18.04 17.12 1.73
N LEU A 338 -17.88 15.80 1.52
CA LEU A 338 -18.97 14.82 1.64
C LEU A 338 -19.63 14.85 3.02
N MET A 339 -18.85 15.00 4.08
CA MET A 339 -19.37 15.06 5.46
C MET A 339 -20.13 16.36 5.71
N ASP A 340 -19.52 17.50 5.41
CA ASP A 340 -20.06 18.82 5.70
C ASP A 340 -21.27 19.18 4.81
N SER A 341 -21.40 18.55 3.63
CA SER A 341 -22.57 18.66 2.74
C SER A 341 -23.80 17.86 3.20
N GLY A 342 -23.64 16.99 4.22
CA GLY A 342 -24.70 16.07 4.66
C GLY A 342 -24.86 14.80 3.80
N ILE A 343 -24.16 14.71 2.66
CA ILE A 343 -24.21 13.55 1.74
C ILE A 343 -23.81 12.28 2.47
N SER A 344 -22.80 12.34 3.32
CA SER A 344 -22.33 11.20 4.10
C SER A 344 -23.43 10.59 4.97
N LYS A 345 -24.28 11.43 5.59
CA LYS A 345 -25.40 10.97 6.39
C LYS A 345 -26.43 10.20 5.55
N GLU A 346 -26.70 10.69 4.34
CA GLU A 346 -27.65 10.04 3.41
C GLU A 346 -27.08 8.72 2.86
N ILE A 347 -25.77 8.64 2.62
CA ILE A 347 -25.11 7.38 2.23
C ILE A 347 -25.26 6.34 3.36
N VAL A 348 -25.08 6.73 4.62
CA VAL A 348 -25.29 5.87 5.79
C VAL A 348 -26.74 5.39 5.84
N ASN A 349 -27.71 6.30 5.72
CA ASN A 349 -29.13 5.99 5.72
C ASN A 349 -29.49 4.99 4.61
N ALA A 350 -28.99 5.20 3.39
CA ALA A 350 -29.20 4.30 2.27
C ALA A 350 -28.56 2.92 2.49
N ALA A 351 -27.31 2.87 2.96
CA ALA A 351 -26.62 1.61 3.24
C ALA A 351 -27.32 0.79 4.33
N THR A 352 -27.81 1.45 5.39
CA THR A 352 -28.57 0.80 6.47
C THR A 352 -29.94 0.32 6.02
N SER A 353 -30.62 1.06 5.13
CA SER A 353 -31.93 0.67 4.60
C SER A 353 -31.90 -0.63 3.76
N VAL A 354 -30.79 -0.87 3.03
CA VAL A 354 -30.60 -2.12 2.26
C VAL A 354 -29.86 -3.20 3.05
N HIS A 355 -29.61 -3.00 4.33
CA HIS A 355 -28.91 -3.95 5.22
C HIS A 355 -27.55 -4.41 4.65
N MET A 356 -26.88 -3.56 3.87
CA MET A 356 -25.55 -3.87 3.30
C MET A 356 -24.50 -3.86 4.39
N SER A 357 -23.68 -4.92 4.44
CA SER A 357 -22.54 -4.96 5.35
C SER A 357 -21.56 -3.82 5.02
N PRO A 358 -21.11 -3.02 6.00
CA PRO A 358 -20.09 -1.98 5.78
C PRO A 358 -18.79 -2.52 5.18
N LEU A 359 -18.42 -3.75 5.50
CA LEU A 359 -17.26 -4.41 4.91
C LEU A 359 -17.43 -4.60 3.40
N LEU A 360 -18.61 -5.12 2.99
CA LEU A 360 -18.92 -5.27 1.57
C LEU A 360 -18.99 -3.92 0.86
N PHE A 361 -19.61 -2.93 1.51
CA PHE A 361 -19.70 -1.56 0.95
C PHE A 361 -18.31 -0.93 0.76
N GLY A 362 -17.44 -0.99 1.77
CA GLY A 362 -16.07 -0.46 1.68
C GLY A 362 -15.27 -1.14 0.57
N TRP A 363 -15.37 -2.46 0.48
CA TRP A 363 -14.75 -3.24 -0.59
C TRP A 363 -15.29 -2.84 -1.96
N LEU A 364 -16.61 -2.75 -2.13
CA LEU A 364 -17.26 -2.44 -3.41
C LEU A 364 -16.89 -1.04 -3.91
N VAL A 365 -16.94 -0.04 -3.04
CA VAL A 365 -16.56 1.34 -3.40
C VAL A 365 -15.10 1.39 -3.86
N ALA A 366 -14.20 0.78 -3.10
CA ALA A 366 -12.78 0.71 -3.46
C ALA A 366 -12.58 -0.06 -4.78
N ALA A 367 -13.29 -1.17 -4.99
CA ALA A 367 -13.22 -1.97 -6.19
C ALA A 367 -13.67 -1.21 -7.44
N LEU A 368 -14.80 -0.50 -7.36
CA LEU A 368 -15.31 0.30 -8.48
C LEU A 368 -14.34 1.43 -8.86
N ILE A 369 -13.81 2.13 -7.86
CA ILE A 369 -12.82 3.20 -8.11
C ILE A 369 -11.52 2.60 -8.68
N ARG A 370 -11.07 1.46 -8.16
CA ARG A 370 -9.89 0.75 -8.68
C ARG A 370 -10.03 0.39 -10.15
N LEU A 371 -11.13 -0.23 -10.54
CA LEU A 371 -11.42 -0.60 -11.92
C LEU A 371 -11.44 0.63 -12.83
N ALA A 372 -11.98 1.75 -12.34
CA ALA A 372 -12.07 2.97 -13.11
C ALA A 372 -10.73 3.72 -13.24
N THR A 373 -10.00 3.88 -12.15
CA THR A 373 -8.80 4.74 -12.08
C THR A 373 -7.49 4.02 -12.38
N GLY A 374 -7.44 2.71 -12.16
CA GLY A 374 -6.24 1.90 -12.30
C GLY A 374 -5.20 2.06 -11.18
N SER A 375 -5.48 2.84 -10.13
CA SER A 375 -4.55 3.09 -9.03
C SER A 375 -5.12 2.56 -7.71
N ALA A 376 -4.41 1.64 -7.07
CA ALA A 376 -4.79 1.12 -5.75
C ALA A 376 -4.77 2.22 -4.68
N THR A 377 -3.77 3.09 -4.71
CA THR A 377 -3.65 4.21 -3.77
C THR A 377 -4.79 5.21 -3.93
N VAL A 378 -5.15 5.58 -5.18
CA VAL A 378 -6.29 6.48 -5.45
C VAL A 378 -7.60 5.82 -5.04
N ALA A 379 -7.77 4.54 -5.34
CA ALA A 379 -8.97 3.78 -4.95
C ALA A 379 -9.13 3.73 -3.42
N MET A 380 -8.07 3.38 -2.71
CA MET A 380 -8.06 3.34 -1.24
C MET A 380 -8.40 4.72 -0.65
N THR A 381 -7.70 5.76 -1.09
CA THR A 381 -7.86 7.14 -0.60
C THR A 381 -9.28 7.65 -0.78
N THR A 382 -9.81 7.51 -2.00
CA THR A 382 -11.15 8.00 -2.34
C THR A 382 -12.23 7.17 -1.63
N ALA A 383 -12.08 5.85 -1.61
CA ALA A 383 -13.01 4.97 -0.91
C ALA A 383 -13.07 5.27 0.60
N CYS A 384 -11.92 5.48 1.24
CA CYS A 384 -11.88 5.85 2.66
C CYS A 384 -12.66 7.13 2.94
N GLY A 385 -12.52 8.16 2.11
CA GLY A 385 -13.27 9.40 2.24
C GLY A 385 -14.79 9.21 2.14
N ILE A 386 -15.24 8.28 1.29
CA ILE A 386 -16.66 7.96 1.11
C ILE A 386 -17.19 7.09 2.26
N VAL A 387 -16.40 6.13 2.73
CA VAL A 387 -16.80 5.09 3.68
C VAL A 387 -16.58 5.51 5.15
N ALA A 388 -15.66 6.44 5.43
CA ALA A 388 -15.36 6.90 6.79
C ALA A 388 -16.59 7.37 7.59
N PRO A 389 -17.56 8.08 7.01
CA PRO A 389 -18.78 8.45 7.73
C PRO A 389 -19.60 7.26 8.22
N ILE A 390 -19.57 6.12 7.51
CA ILE A 390 -20.27 4.89 7.92
C ILE A 390 -19.57 4.30 9.15
N ALA A 391 -18.25 4.31 9.17
CA ALA A 391 -17.47 3.88 10.32
C ALA A 391 -17.71 4.77 11.54
N ALA A 392 -17.86 6.09 11.33
CA ALA A 392 -18.08 7.07 12.40
C ALA A 392 -19.52 7.06 12.95
N ALA A 393 -20.52 6.72 12.13
CA ALA A 393 -21.93 6.78 12.53
C ALA A 393 -22.35 5.71 13.57
N GLY A 394 -21.52 4.69 13.81
CA GLY A 394 -21.81 3.61 14.77
C GLY A 394 -23.08 2.80 14.45
N ALA A 395 -23.70 3.05 13.29
CA ALA A 395 -24.97 2.45 12.88
C ALA A 395 -24.88 0.93 12.66
N VAL A 396 -23.67 0.42 12.46
CA VAL A 396 -23.37 -1.02 12.39
C VAL A 396 -22.09 -1.26 13.19
N GLN A 397 -22.13 -2.19 14.15
CA GLN A 397 -20.98 -2.56 14.97
C GLN A 397 -19.95 -3.34 14.12
N VAL A 398 -19.19 -2.64 13.29
CA VAL A 398 -18.04 -3.21 12.58
C VAL A 398 -16.78 -2.59 13.12
N ARG A 399 -15.80 -3.42 13.45
CA ARG A 399 -14.48 -2.93 13.89
C ARG A 399 -13.81 -2.15 12.78
N PRO A 400 -13.32 -0.93 13.03
CA PRO A 400 -12.65 -0.11 12.04
C PRO A 400 -11.47 -0.82 11.35
N GLU A 401 -10.76 -1.67 12.08
CA GLU A 401 -9.64 -2.46 11.57
C GLU A 401 -10.06 -3.40 10.43
N LEU A 402 -11.23 -4.03 10.57
CA LEU A 402 -11.77 -4.92 9.53
C LEU A 402 -12.21 -4.12 8.29
N LEU A 403 -12.70 -2.89 8.50
CA LEU A 403 -13.06 -2.01 7.40
C LEU A 403 -11.81 -1.56 6.62
N VAL A 404 -10.67 -1.33 7.29
CA VAL A 404 -9.37 -1.11 6.64
C VAL A 404 -9.05 -2.27 5.71
N LEU A 405 -9.16 -3.51 6.19
CA LEU A 405 -8.82 -4.70 5.41
C LEU A 405 -9.79 -4.90 4.23
N ALA A 406 -11.08 -4.69 4.43
CA ALA A 406 -12.08 -4.82 3.38
C ALA A 406 -11.85 -3.78 2.28
N THR A 407 -11.68 -2.50 2.63
CA THR A 407 -11.42 -1.41 1.68
C THR A 407 -10.07 -1.64 0.96
N GLY A 408 -9.05 -2.06 1.71
CA GLY A 408 -7.74 -2.41 1.16
C GLY A 408 -7.81 -3.54 0.16
N SER A 409 -8.54 -4.61 0.47
CA SER A 409 -8.78 -5.71 -0.46
C SER A 409 -9.48 -5.24 -1.73
N GLY A 410 -10.48 -4.36 -1.62
CA GLY A 410 -11.19 -3.80 -2.76
C GLY A 410 -10.29 -2.96 -3.66
N SER A 411 -9.37 -2.20 -3.07
CA SER A 411 -8.44 -1.33 -3.80
C SER A 411 -7.43 -2.09 -4.67
N LEU A 412 -7.29 -3.38 -4.49
CA LEU A 412 -6.34 -4.23 -5.24
C LEU A 412 -7.00 -4.98 -6.41
N ILE A 413 -8.33 -5.01 -6.50
CA ILE A 413 -9.02 -5.85 -7.50
C ILE A 413 -8.58 -5.55 -8.93
N PHE A 414 -8.41 -6.61 -9.70
CA PHE A 414 -8.34 -6.64 -11.16
C PHE A 414 -7.52 -5.50 -11.80
N SER A 415 -6.25 -5.37 -11.44
CA SER A 415 -5.32 -4.45 -12.12
C SER A 415 -5.30 -4.74 -13.62
N HIS A 416 -5.56 -3.72 -14.46
CA HIS A 416 -5.64 -3.87 -15.92
C HIS A 416 -4.91 -2.73 -16.66
N VAL A 417 -5.16 -2.57 -17.94
CA VAL A 417 -4.42 -1.65 -18.83
C VAL A 417 -4.42 -0.18 -18.44
N ASN A 418 -5.23 0.25 -17.51
CA ASN A 418 -5.21 1.61 -16.96
C ASN A 418 -4.26 1.77 -15.77
N ASP A 419 -3.66 0.69 -15.29
CA ASP A 419 -2.77 0.65 -14.13
C ASP A 419 -1.29 0.65 -14.55
N GLY A 420 -0.49 1.52 -13.94
CA GLY A 420 0.96 1.52 -14.11
C GLY A 420 1.62 0.21 -13.69
N GLY A 421 1.12 -0.42 -12.61
CA GLY A 421 1.58 -1.73 -12.15
C GLY A 421 1.37 -2.83 -13.18
N PHE A 422 0.26 -2.82 -13.92
CA PHE A 422 -0.01 -3.76 -15.00
C PHE A 422 1.07 -3.71 -16.09
N TRP A 423 1.45 -2.50 -16.53
CA TRP A 423 2.49 -2.32 -17.55
C TRP A 423 3.87 -2.63 -17.00
N LEU A 424 4.15 -2.25 -15.76
CA LEU A 424 5.40 -2.58 -15.10
C LEU A 424 5.64 -4.10 -15.08
N ILE A 425 4.65 -4.86 -14.60
CA ILE A 425 4.71 -6.33 -14.56
C ILE A 425 4.82 -6.92 -15.98
N LYS A 426 4.02 -6.42 -16.93
CA LYS A 426 4.05 -6.86 -18.32
C LYS A 426 5.46 -6.73 -18.91
N GLU A 427 6.07 -5.57 -18.80
CA GLU A 427 7.36 -5.28 -19.42
C GLU A 427 8.50 -6.08 -18.77
N TYR A 428 8.58 -6.05 -17.44
CA TYR A 428 9.66 -6.75 -16.74
C TYR A 428 9.59 -8.27 -16.85
N PHE A 429 8.39 -8.85 -16.94
CA PHE A 429 8.25 -10.29 -17.16
C PHE A 429 8.29 -10.68 -18.65
N GLY A 430 8.31 -9.71 -19.57
CA GLY A 430 8.28 -9.95 -21.02
C GLY A 430 6.97 -10.59 -21.47
N MET A 431 5.85 -10.22 -20.86
CA MET A 431 4.54 -10.80 -21.13
C MET A 431 3.78 -10.04 -22.22
N THR A 432 2.92 -10.75 -22.94
CA THR A 432 1.87 -10.11 -23.75
C THR A 432 0.77 -9.57 -22.83
N VAL A 433 -0.04 -8.61 -23.31
CA VAL A 433 -1.20 -8.08 -22.59
C VAL A 433 -2.12 -9.20 -22.11
N GLY A 434 -2.41 -10.19 -22.99
CA GLY A 434 -3.25 -11.34 -22.62
C GLY A 434 -2.64 -12.25 -21.54
N GLN A 435 -1.32 -12.42 -21.53
CA GLN A 435 -0.63 -13.14 -20.47
C GLN A 435 -0.66 -12.38 -19.16
N THR A 436 -0.53 -11.05 -19.19
CA THR A 436 -0.60 -10.20 -17.99
C THR A 436 -1.99 -10.26 -17.36
N PHE A 437 -3.06 -10.27 -18.15
CA PHE A 437 -4.42 -10.51 -17.64
C PHE A 437 -4.56 -11.87 -16.95
N LYS A 438 -4.01 -12.93 -17.54
CA LYS A 438 -4.08 -14.29 -16.97
C LYS A 438 -3.17 -14.51 -15.77
N THR A 439 -2.22 -13.66 -15.52
CA THR A 439 -1.26 -13.75 -14.42
C THR A 439 -1.51 -12.65 -13.39
N TRP A 440 -1.09 -11.44 -13.65
CA TRP A 440 -1.15 -10.31 -12.73
C TRP A 440 -2.57 -9.89 -12.37
N SER A 441 -3.45 -9.65 -13.37
CA SER A 441 -4.82 -9.22 -13.07
C SER A 441 -5.61 -10.28 -12.30
N LEU A 442 -5.38 -11.57 -12.62
CA LEU A 442 -6.01 -12.67 -11.89
C LEU A 442 -5.44 -12.79 -10.48
N LEU A 443 -4.13 -12.60 -10.29
CA LEU A 443 -3.48 -12.59 -8.98
C LEU A 443 -4.07 -11.50 -8.08
N GLU A 444 -4.20 -10.27 -8.58
CA GLU A 444 -4.81 -9.14 -7.87
C GLU A 444 -6.29 -9.41 -7.53
N THR A 445 -7.02 -10.07 -8.44
CA THR A 445 -8.40 -10.49 -8.18
C THR A 445 -8.47 -11.54 -7.07
N ILE A 446 -7.56 -12.51 -7.05
CA ILE A 446 -7.46 -13.51 -5.97
C ILE A 446 -7.17 -12.81 -4.64
N ILE A 447 -6.23 -11.87 -4.60
CA ILE A 447 -5.92 -11.09 -3.38
C ILE A 447 -7.17 -10.37 -2.88
N SER A 448 -7.88 -9.70 -3.77
CA SER A 448 -9.06 -8.92 -3.42
C SER A 448 -10.19 -9.78 -2.84
N LEU A 449 -10.55 -10.86 -3.53
CA LEU A 449 -11.64 -11.73 -3.11
C LEU A 449 -11.29 -12.56 -1.86
N MET A 450 -10.08 -13.09 -1.79
CA MET A 450 -9.59 -13.81 -0.60
C MET A 450 -9.48 -12.87 0.61
N GLY A 451 -8.94 -11.67 0.40
CA GLY A 451 -8.83 -10.65 1.44
C GLY A 451 -10.20 -10.29 2.01
N LEU A 452 -11.21 -10.06 1.15
CA LEU A 452 -12.58 -9.83 1.60
C LEU A 452 -13.16 -11.02 2.34
N GLY A 453 -13.08 -12.22 1.76
CA GLY A 453 -13.62 -13.45 2.35
C GLY A 453 -13.03 -13.76 3.72
N LEU A 454 -11.70 -13.65 3.86
CA LEU A 454 -11.03 -13.85 5.15
C LEU A 454 -11.32 -12.72 6.13
N THR A 455 -11.55 -11.48 5.67
CA THR A 455 -12.01 -10.39 6.53
C THR A 455 -13.40 -10.67 7.08
N PHE A 456 -14.33 -11.20 6.29
CA PHE A 456 -15.63 -11.65 6.78
C PHE A 456 -15.52 -12.82 7.75
N ALA A 457 -14.66 -13.80 7.46
CA ALA A 457 -14.42 -14.92 8.38
C ALA A 457 -13.85 -14.44 9.72
N LEU A 458 -12.92 -13.49 9.69
CA LEU A 458 -12.36 -12.88 10.89
C LEU A 458 -13.43 -12.06 11.65
N ALA A 459 -14.29 -11.33 10.95
CA ALA A 459 -15.39 -10.56 11.54
C ALA A 459 -16.39 -11.42 12.31
N ALA A 460 -16.53 -12.70 11.98
CA ALA A 460 -17.39 -13.63 12.68
C ALA A 460 -16.81 -14.13 14.02
N VAL A 461 -15.50 -13.87 14.27
CA VAL A 461 -14.77 -14.41 15.43
C VAL A 461 -14.36 -13.30 16.42
N VAL A 462 -14.20 -12.06 15.93
CA VAL A 462 -13.71 -10.91 16.70
C VAL A 462 -14.80 -9.80 16.88
#